data_ace376b26287e6104ce2298186181c45
#
_entry.id   ace376b26287e6104ce2298186181c45
#
_cell.length_a   1.000
_cell.length_b   1.000
_cell.length_c   1.000
_cell.angle_alpha   90.00
_cell.angle_beta   90.00
_cell.angle_gamma   90.00
#
_symmetry.space_group_name_H-M   'P 1'
#
loop_
_entity.id
_entity.type
_entity.pdbx_description
1 polymer ?
#
loop_
_entity_poly.entity_id
_entity_poly.type
_entity_poly.pdbx_seq_one_letter_code
_entity_poly.pdbx_strand_id
1 'polypeptide(L)'
;SWFSEDDSAVESLNEFREQFGSDDGLFIVYEAKDGDVFSNQSLSLISKITEVLDNDEQISDEVWLKQYGLTSEVAETLKHIKRVQSLTNIRIQKNEDDVLSAPLLVPKTIPKDINILSEIKSEAGKQSSLPLFMFSKDHRFGAISIQTDFGTIPVIENQNEEQSLFSDDYWSDDFEDSVDDQAVLQKVKFKDIEPGLYIPFMQAVSAIYEQPKMLAHFDFYPIGTSAMIELAWGTMIQAAYLLVGMLVIINLLLWTLFRSASAVVLPQLAIGLSILFVIGGLSWLNIASTTLIALTVMLVIAVGVADCVHVMSSY
;
A
#
# COMPACT_ATOMS: atom_id res chain seq x y z
N SER A 1 -6.30 6.32 -12.59
CA SER A 1 -7.68 6.36 -12.07
C SER A 1 -8.58 5.48 -12.93
N TRP A 2 -9.59 4.82 -12.33
CA TRP A 2 -10.63 4.05 -13.06
C TRP A 2 -11.74 4.96 -13.56
N PHE A 3 -11.80 6.17 -13.04
CA PHE A 3 -12.81 7.19 -13.31
C PHE A 3 -12.16 8.38 -14.00
N SER A 4 -12.96 9.13 -14.77
CA SER A 4 -12.53 10.43 -15.31
C SER A 4 -12.37 11.43 -14.18
N GLU A 5 -11.46 12.40 -14.32
CA GLU A 5 -11.24 13.45 -13.32
C GLU A 5 -12.52 14.27 -13.04
N ASP A 6 -13.40 14.38 -14.02
CA ASP A 6 -14.69 15.09 -13.93
C ASP A 6 -15.84 14.22 -13.39
N ASP A 7 -15.56 12.99 -12.93
CA ASP A 7 -16.59 12.11 -12.38
C ASP A 7 -16.99 12.55 -10.98
N SER A 8 -18.30 12.61 -10.72
CA SER A 8 -18.83 12.99 -9.40
C SER A 8 -18.34 12.09 -8.26
N ALA A 9 -17.97 10.85 -8.55
CA ALA A 9 -17.38 9.94 -7.57
C ALA A 9 -15.96 10.39 -7.15
N VAL A 10 -15.15 10.92 -8.09
CA VAL A 10 -13.82 11.47 -7.80
C VAL A 10 -13.95 12.75 -6.99
N GLU A 11 -14.92 13.59 -7.33
CA GLU A 11 -15.22 14.81 -6.57
C GLU A 11 -15.60 14.51 -5.12
N SER A 12 -16.53 13.56 -4.90
CA SER A 12 -16.92 13.13 -3.56
C SER A 12 -15.77 12.50 -2.76
N LEU A 13 -14.88 11.77 -3.43
CA LEU A 13 -13.68 11.20 -2.80
C LEU A 13 -12.71 12.31 -2.35
N ASN A 14 -12.51 13.33 -3.18
CA ASN A 14 -11.65 14.46 -2.83
C ASN A 14 -12.22 15.26 -1.65
N GLU A 15 -13.53 15.50 -1.62
CA GLU A 15 -14.21 16.13 -0.48
C GLU A 15 -14.06 15.29 0.80
N PHE A 16 -14.17 13.97 0.69
CA PHE A 16 -13.92 13.07 1.82
C PHE A 16 -12.48 13.18 2.32
N ARG A 17 -11.49 13.16 1.42
CA ARG A 17 -10.08 13.27 1.76
C ARG A 17 -9.72 14.61 2.39
N GLU A 18 -10.35 15.69 1.94
CA GLU A 18 -10.18 17.01 2.52
C GLU A 18 -10.67 17.08 3.97
N GLN A 19 -11.81 16.42 4.28
CA GLN A 19 -12.40 16.46 5.62
C GLN A 19 -11.81 15.42 6.58
N PHE A 20 -11.46 14.22 6.09
CA PHE A 20 -11.12 13.07 6.92
C PHE A 20 -9.66 12.61 6.75
N GLY A 21 -8.92 13.18 5.81
CA GLY A 21 -7.57 12.76 5.50
C GLY A 21 -7.52 11.56 4.55
N SER A 22 -6.34 10.95 4.43
CA SER A 22 -6.13 9.82 3.53
C SER A 22 -6.96 8.60 3.93
N ASP A 23 -7.65 8.03 2.95
CA ASP A 23 -8.30 6.72 3.03
C ASP A 23 -7.30 5.56 2.77
N ASP A 24 -6.06 5.89 2.42
CA ASP A 24 -5.03 4.93 2.04
C ASP A 24 -4.12 4.64 3.25
N GLY A 25 -4.25 3.43 3.75
CA GLY A 25 -3.48 2.94 4.88
C GLY A 25 -2.94 1.53 4.65
N LEU A 26 -1.95 1.17 5.44
CA LEU A 26 -1.41 -0.17 5.49
C LEU A 26 -1.75 -0.79 6.85
N PHE A 27 -2.35 -1.97 6.82
CA PHE A 27 -2.71 -2.73 8.00
C PHE A 27 -1.90 -4.03 8.00
N ILE A 28 -1.03 -4.21 8.98
CA ILE A 28 -0.19 -5.39 9.09
C ILE A 28 -0.75 -6.27 10.18
N VAL A 29 -1.44 -7.34 9.79
CA VAL A 29 -1.85 -8.39 10.73
C VAL A 29 -0.63 -9.27 11.01
N TYR A 30 -0.41 -9.63 12.27
CA TYR A 30 0.63 -10.57 12.66
C TYR A 30 0.05 -11.67 13.54
N GLU A 31 0.53 -12.89 13.32
CA GLU A 31 0.21 -14.07 14.13
C GLU A 31 1.37 -14.38 15.05
N ALA A 32 1.12 -14.42 16.36
CA ALA A 32 2.14 -14.79 17.33
C ALA A 32 2.29 -16.31 17.39
N LYS A 33 3.49 -16.83 17.10
CA LYS A 33 3.79 -18.27 17.10
C LYS A 33 3.74 -18.91 18.49
N ASP A 34 3.87 -18.11 19.54
CA ASP A 34 3.64 -18.54 20.94
C ASP A 34 2.13 -18.55 21.31
N GLY A 35 1.28 -18.10 20.40
CA GLY A 35 -0.18 -18.12 20.55
C GLY A 35 -0.77 -16.97 21.37
N ASP A 36 0.02 -15.97 21.79
CA ASP A 36 -0.47 -14.83 22.55
C ASP A 36 0.23 -13.51 22.20
N VAL A 37 -0.49 -12.61 21.55
CA VAL A 37 0.02 -11.27 21.20
C VAL A 37 0.25 -10.38 22.42
N PHE A 38 -0.28 -10.73 23.58
CA PHE A 38 -0.04 -10.03 24.84
C PHE A 38 1.14 -10.60 25.64
N SER A 39 1.87 -11.60 25.13
CA SER A 39 3.09 -12.08 25.78
C SER A 39 4.14 -10.98 25.86
N ASN A 40 5.00 -11.03 26.89
CA ASN A 40 6.09 -10.05 27.03
C ASN A 40 6.98 -10.00 25.78
N GLN A 41 7.25 -11.14 25.16
CA GLN A 41 8.07 -11.23 23.96
C GLN A 41 7.37 -10.59 22.78
N SER A 42 6.08 -10.91 22.54
CA SER A 42 5.28 -10.35 21.46
C SER A 42 5.20 -8.82 21.59
N LEU A 43 4.80 -8.31 22.75
CA LEU A 43 4.71 -6.87 22.98
C LEU A 43 6.08 -6.17 22.81
N SER A 44 7.18 -6.79 23.28
CA SER A 44 8.53 -6.20 23.16
C SER A 44 9.02 -6.12 21.72
N LEU A 45 8.66 -7.09 20.87
CA LEU A 45 9.02 -7.08 19.46
C LEU A 45 8.15 -6.12 18.64
N ILE A 46 6.85 -6.07 18.93
CA ILE A 46 5.93 -5.13 18.28
C ILE A 46 6.25 -3.69 18.66
N SER A 47 6.61 -3.42 19.92
CA SER A 47 7.06 -2.08 20.34
C SER A 47 8.23 -1.59 19.48
N LYS A 48 9.21 -2.46 19.21
CA LYS A 48 10.36 -2.11 18.37
C LYS A 48 9.97 -1.80 16.92
N ILE A 49 9.09 -2.61 16.32
CA ILE A 49 8.58 -2.34 14.97
C ILE A 49 7.87 -0.99 14.96
N THR A 50 7.00 -0.76 15.94
CA THR A 50 6.23 0.48 16.07
C THR A 50 7.14 1.70 16.23
N GLU A 51 8.14 1.62 17.10
CA GLU A 51 9.11 2.71 17.35
C GLU A 51 9.92 3.05 16.10
N VAL A 52 10.35 2.03 15.34
CA VAL A 52 11.12 2.23 14.10
C VAL A 52 10.26 2.85 13.00
N LEU A 53 9.01 2.44 12.89
CA LEU A 53 8.09 2.98 11.87
C LEU A 53 7.57 4.39 12.22
N ASP A 54 7.50 4.73 13.51
CA ASP A 54 6.99 6.02 14.00
C ASP A 54 8.10 7.09 14.10
N ASN A 55 9.37 6.71 13.86
CA ASN A 55 10.53 7.60 13.97
C ASN A 55 11.17 7.84 12.61
N ASP A 56 10.86 8.96 12.00
CA ASP A 56 11.38 9.39 10.70
C ASP A 56 12.78 10.02 10.77
N GLU A 57 13.27 10.42 11.96
CA GLU A 57 14.61 11.03 12.12
C GLU A 57 15.75 10.06 11.72
N GLN A 58 15.53 8.75 11.84
CA GLN A 58 16.54 7.73 11.55
C GLN A 58 16.68 7.37 10.06
N ILE A 59 15.76 7.80 9.22
CA ILE A 59 15.71 7.45 7.79
C ILE A 59 16.97 7.88 7.01
N SER A 60 17.67 8.90 7.48
CA SER A 60 18.89 9.44 6.87
C SER A 60 20.19 8.84 7.42
N ASP A 61 20.13 7.95 8.43
CA ASP A 61 21.34 7.36 9.05
C ASP A 61 21.84 6.18 8.20
N GLU A 62 23.09 6.27 7.73
CA GLU A 62 23.73 5.20 6.95
C GLU A 62 23.83 3.86 7.71
N VAL A 63 23.98 3.89 9.03
CA VAL A 63 24.06 2.67 9.85
C VAL A 63 22.69 2.00 9.90
N TRP A 64 21.66 2.79 10.06
CA TRP A 64 20.26 2.32 10.04
C TRP A 64 19.89 1.75 8.66
N LEU A 65 20.22 2.44 7.58
CA LEU A 65 19.96 1.96 6.20
C LEU A 65 20.64 0.60 5.96
N LYS A 66 21.88 0.44 6.36
CA LYS A 66 22.60 -0.84 6.23
C LYS A 66 22.01 -1.94 7.09
N GLN A 67 21.51 -1.61 8.29
CA GLN A 67 20.87 -2.59 9.18
C GLN A 67 19.64 -3.21 8.55
N TYR A 68 18.84 -2.42 7.84
CA TYR A 68 17.61 -2.88 7.19
C TYR A 68 17.80 -3.23 5.70
N GLY A 69 19.00 -3.05 5.15
CA GLY A 69 19.30 -3.32 3.75
C GLY A 69 18.58 -2.39 2.78
N LEU A 70 18.26 -1.18 3.22
CA LEU A 70 17.53 -0.17 2.47
C LEU A 70 18.48 0.81 1.76
N THR A 71 18.06 1.30 0.60
CA THR A 71 18.65 2.48 -0.03
C THR A 71 18.00 3.75 0.54
N SER A 72 18.69 4.89 0.46
CA SER A 72 18.14 6.18 0.92
C SER A 72 16.81 6.50 0.21
N GLU A 73 16.72 6.27 -1.09
CA GLU A 73 15.51 6.51 -1.89
C GLU A 73 14.31 5.69 -1.41
N VAL A 74 14.52 4.40 -1.11
CA VAL A 74 13.46 3.51 -0.60
C VAL A 74 13.07 3.92 0.82
N ALA A 75 14.03 4.26 1.68
CA ALA A 75 13.77 4.68 3.05
C ALA A 75 13.00 6.01 3.13
N GLU A 76 13.25 6.94 2.18
CA GLU A 76 12.53 8.22 2.13
C GLU A 76 11.02 8.07 1.98
N THR A 77 10.54 6.97 1.42
CA THR A 77 9.10 6.70 1.31
C THR A 77 8.43 6.51 2.67
N LEU A 78 9.17 6.19 3.73
CA LEU A 78 8.63 6.11 5.10
C LEU A 78 8.17 7.47 5.64
N LYS A 79 8.63 8.60 5.07
CA LYS A 79 8.15 9.96 5.43
C LYS A 79 6.66 10.16 5.13
N HIS A 80 6.09 9.31 4.28
CA HIS A 80 4.64 9.29 4.01
C HIS A 80 3.82 8.67 5.15
N ILE A 81 4.46 8.10 6.17
CA ILE A 81 3.79 7.61 7.37
C ILE A 81 3.40 8.81 8.24
N LYS A 82 2.11 8.97 8.52
CA LYS A 82 1.59 10.01 9.41
C LYS A 82 1.34 9.51 10.82
N ARG A 83 0.98 8.23 10.95
CA ARG A 83 0.68 7.64 12.24
C ARG A 83 0.85 6.12 12.21
N VAL A 84 1.48 5.59 13.22
CA VAL A 84 1.57 4.16 13.47
C VAL A 84 0.82 3.82 14.76
N GLN A 85 -0.06 2.85 14.71
CA GLN A 85 -0.81 2.38 15.88
C GLN A 85 -0.66 0.88 16.05
N SER A 86 -0.35 0.45 17.24
CA SER A 86 -0.27 -0.95 17.65
C SER A 86 -0.75 -1.11 19.09
N LEU A 87 -0.84 -2.33 19.58
CA LEU A 87 -1.15 -2.60 20.99
C LEU A 87 -0.23 -1.86 21.97
N THR A 88 0.99 -1.53 21.55
CA THR A 88 2.04 -0.97 22.45
C THR A 88 2.00 0.54 22.60
N ASN A 89 1.34 1.26 21.67
CA ASN A 89 1.24 2.73 21.72
C ASN A 89 -0.19 3.26 21.72
N ILE A 90 -1.18 2.36 21.75
CA ILE A 90 -2.58 2.77 21.79
C ILE A 90 -2.96 3.29 23.17
N ARG A 91 -3.83 4.30 23.21
CA ARG A 91 -4.38 4.87 24.43
C ARG A 91 -5.78 4.36 24.67
N ILE A 92 -6.10 4.05 25.91
CA ILE A 92 -7.43 3.61 26.34
C ILE A 92 -8.12 4.71 27.14
N GLN A 93 -9.43 4.82 27.00
CA GLN A 93 -10.20 5.75 27.82
C GLN A 93 -10.52 5.10 29.17
N LYS A 94 -10.14 5.76 30.25
CA LYS A 94 -10.50 5.40 31.63
C LYS A 94 -11.23 6.55 32.28
N ASN A 95 -12.32 6.22 32.97
CA ASN A 95 -13.02 7.15 33.82
C ASN A 95 -12.77 6.72 35.28
N GLU A 96 -11.95 7.50 35.99
CA GLU A 96 -11.65 7.28 37.40
C GLU A 96 -12.05 8.57 38.15
N ASP A 97 -12.96 8.47 39.16
CA ASP A 97 -13.42 9.56 39.99
C ASP A 97 -13.91 10.81 39.19
N ASP A 98 -14.75 10.58 38.16
CA ASP A 98 -15.25 11.63 37.23
C ASP A 98 -14.16 12.34 36.41
N VAL A 99 -12.93 11.84 36.41
CA VAL A 99 -11.87 12.34 35.56
C VAL A 99 -11.65 11.41 34.38
N LEU A 100 -11.84 11.94 33.16
CA LEU A 100 -11.53 11.21 31.95
C LEU A 100 -10.02 11.27 31.69
N SER A 101 -9.38 10.10 31.67
CA SER A 101 -7.95 9.96 31.36
C SER A 101 -7.75 9.05 30.15
N ALA A 102 -6.61 9.23 29.45
CA ALA A 102 -6.26 8.42 28.28
C ALA A 102 -4.83 7.84 28.42
N PRO A 103 -4.59 6.94 29.39
CA PRO A 103 -3.30 6.30 29.54
C PRO A 103 -3.00 5.33 28.39
N LEU A 104 -1.71 5.01 28.21
CA LEU A 104 -1.30 3.92 27.32
C LEU A 104 -1.85 2.59 27.84
N LEU A 105 -2.32 1.73 26.92
CA LEU A 105 -2.75 0.36 27.26
C LEU A 105 -1.57 -0.45 27.80
N VAL A 106 -0.44 -0.40 27.12
CA VAL A 106 0.80 -1.05 27.52
C VAL A 106 1.78 0.02 28.02
N PRO A 107 2.35 -0.11 29.22
CA PRO A 107 3.36 0.82 29.69
C PRO A 107 4.59 0.86 28.77
N LYS A 108 5.27 2.01 28.67
CA LYS A 108 6.50 2.16 27.88
C LYS A 108 7.54 1.09 28.19
N THR A 109 7.69 0.73 29.48
CA THR A 109 8.50 -0.42 29.90
C THR A 109 7.59 -1.64 29.98
N ILE A 110 7.73 -2.56 29.04
CA ILE A 110 6.86 -3.74 28.93
C ILE A 110 7.08 -4.65 30.14
N PRO A 111 6.02 -4.94 30.91
CA PRO A 111 6.13 -5.73 32.13
C PRO A 111 6.48 -7.19 31.81
N LYS A 112 7.28 -7.80 32.71
CA LYS A 112 7.59 -9.24 32.64
C LYS A 112 6.66 -10.08 33.50
N ASP A 113 5.92 -9.44 34.42
CA ASP A 113 4.99 -10.12 35.32
C ASP A 113 3.75 -10.55 34.55
N ILE A 114 3.45 -11.84 34.62
CA ILE A 114 2.30 -12.46 33.94
C ILE A 114 0.97 -11.92 34.45
N ASN A 115 0.89 -11.51 35.71
CA ASN A 115 -0.32 -10.94 36.28
C ASN A 115 -0.63 -9.57 35.67
N ILE A 116 0.39 -8.72 35.50
CA ILE A 116 0.25 -7.41 34.85
C ILE A 116 -0.11 -7.57 33.38
N LEU A 117 0.49 -8.53 32.69
CA LEU A 117 0.13 -8.83 31.28
C LEU A 117 -1.30 -9.32 31.16
N SER A 118 -1.77 -10.14 32.11
CA SER A 118 -3.17 -10.59 32.16
C SER A 118 -4.14 -9.43 32.45
N GLU A 119 -3.75 -8.47 33.28
CA GLU A 119 -4.54 -7.26 33.53
C GLU A 119 -4.63 -6.38 32.27
N ILE A 120 -3.52 -6.14 31.56
CA ILE A 120 -3.47 -5.41 30.29
C ILE A 120 -4.41 -6.08 29.27
N LYS A 121 -4.35 -7.41 29.16
CA LYS A 121 -5.18 -8.19 28.26
C LYS A 121 -6.66 -8.05 28.60
N SER A 122 -7.00 -8.11 29.88
CA SER A 122 -8.38 -7.91 30.37
C SER A 122 -8.87 -6.50 30.10
N GLU A 123 -8.03 -5.49 30.30
CA GLU A 123 -8.37 -4.09 30.08
C GLU A 123 -8.57 -3.80 28.58
N ALA A 124 -7.70 -4.38 27.72
CA ALA A 124 -7.88 -4.30 26.26
C ALA A 124 -9.22 -4.89 25.81
N GLY A 125 -9.65 -6.00 26.42
CA GLY A 125 -10.91 -6.65 26.11
C GLY A 125 -12.16 -5.86 26.49
N LYS A 126 -12.05 -4.92 27.45
CA LYS A 126 -13.16 -4.03 27.86
C LYS A 126 -13.40 -2.87 26.89
N GLN A 127 -12.41 -2.51 26.10
CA GLN A 127 -12.52 -1.42 25.13
C GLN A 127 -13.33 -1.89 23.92
N SER A 128 -14.42 -1.20 23.59
CA SER A 128 -15.31 -1.60 22.47
C SER A 128 -14.65 -1.53 21.09
N SER A 129 -13.62 -0.69 20.92
CA SER A 129 -12.95 -0.43 19.64
C SER A 129 -11.72 -1.29 19.38
N LEU A 130 -11.16 -1.97 20.38
CA LEU A 130 -9.91 -2.71 20.22
C LEU A 130 -10.09 -4.17 19.78
N PRO A 131 -11.03 -4.95 20.36
CA PRO A 131 -11.25 -6.31 19.91
C PRO A 131 -11.69 -6.37 18.45
N LEU A 132 -11.14 -7.31 17.69
CA LEU A 132 -11.33 -7.51 16.24
C LEU A 132 -10.73 -6.41 15.35
N PHE A 133 -10.26 -5.31 15.88
CA PHE A 133 -9.51 -4.31 15.14
C PHE A 133 -8.01 -4.43 15.41
N MET A 134 -7.60 -4.44 16.69
CA MET A 134 -6.18 -4.54 17.06
C MET A 134 -5.76 -5.94 17.48
N PHE A 135 -6.67 -6.81 17.83
CA PHE A 135 -6.38 -8.21 18.16
C PHE A 135 -7.60 -9.12 17.97
N SER A 136 -7.35 -10.40 17.71
CA SER A 136 -8.39 -11.43 17.57
C SER A 136 -8.95 -11.88 18.91
N LYS A 137 -10.16 -12.50 18.89
CA LYS A 137 -10.80 -13.01 20.11
C LYS A 137 -10.00 -14.08 20.84
N ASP A 138 -9.23 -14.88 20.12
CA ASP A 138 -8.34 -15.91 20.65
C ASP A 138 -6.95 -15.37 21.03
N HIS A 139 -6.69 -14.07 20.81
CA HIS A 139 -5.46 -13.37 21.09
C HIS A 139 -4.21 -13.88 20.31
N ARG A 140 -4.42 -14.69 19.28
CA ARG A 140 -3.33 -15.19 18.43
C ARG A 140 -2.86 -14.16 17.42
N PHE A 141 -3.78 -13.34 16.92
CA PHE A 141 -3.51 -12.32 15.91
C PHE A 141 -3.54 -10.93 16.54
N GLY A 142 -2.61 -10.12 16.14
CA GLY A 142 -2.58 -8.70 16.44
C GLY A 142 -2.44 -7.88 15.17
N ALA A 143 -2.51 -6.55 15.29
CA ALA A 143 -2.42 -5.67 14.15
C ALA A 143 -1.56 -4.45 14.43
N ILE A 144 -0.90 -3.96 13.38
CA ILE A 144 -0.26 -2.65 13.30
C ILE A 144 -0.99 -1.89 12.20
N SER A 145 -1.57 -0.73 12.54
CA SER A 145 -2.22 0.17 11.60
C SER A 145 -1.28 1.32 11.27
N ILE A 146 -0.99 1.51 10.00
CA ILE A 146 -0.13 2.57 9.48
C ILE A 146 -0.99 3.47 8.61
N GLN A 147 -1.17 4.70 9.03
CA GLN A 147 -1.82 5.75 8.23
C GLN A 147 -0.78 6.48 7.41
N THR A 148 -1.06 6.70 6.14
CA THR A 148 -0.19 7.42 5.21
C THR A 148 -0.86 8.69 4.73
N ASP A 149 -0.11 9.59 4.11
CA ASP A 149 -0.64 10.75 3.40
C ASP A 149 -0.92 10.46 1.92
N PHE A 150 -0.86 9.21 1.53
CA PHE A 150 -1.16 8.81 0.17
C PHE A 150 -2.59 9.24 -0.23
N GLY A 151 -2.73 9.87 -1.41
CA GLY A 151 -4.00 10.40 -1.90
C GLY A 151 -4.45 11.72 -1.28
N THR A 152 -3.69 12.32 -0.36
CA THR A 152 -3.97 13.64 0.23
C THR A 152 -2.87 14.66 -0.03
N ILE A 153 -1.97 14.38 -0.97
CA ILE A 153 -0.94 15.34 -1.39
C ILE A 153 -1.61 16.35 -2.32
N PRO A 154 -1.72 17.64 -1.94
CA PRO A 154 -2.39 18.64 -2.75
C PRO A 154 -1.62 18.93 -4.03
N VAL A 155 -2.32 19.15 -5.14
CA VAL A 155 -1.74 19.68 -6.37
C VAL A 155 -1.61 21.16 -6.23
N ILE A 156 -0.38 21.66 -6.05
CA ILE A 156 -0.09 23.09 -5.98
C ILE A 156 0.08 23.59 -7.42
N GLU A 157 -0.93 24.23 -7.98
CA GLU A 157 -0.85 24.81 -9.33
C GLU A 157 0.00 26.08 -9.43
N ASN A 158 0.32 26.75 -8.29
CA ASN A 158 1.13 27.98 -8.27
C ASN A 158 2.22 27.92 -7.19
N GLN A 159 3.48 27.99 -7.60
CA GLN A 159 4.66 28.02 -6.71
C GLN A 159 4.75 29.24 -5.77
N ASN A 160 3.82 30.16 -5.79
CA ASN A 160 3.84 31.38 -4.97
C ASN A 160 2.98 31.30 -3.69
N GLU A 161 2.25 30.21 -3.46
CA GLU A 161 1.36 30.06 -2.30
C GLU A 161 1.79 28.97 -1.29
N GLU A 162 2.99 28.37 -1.45
CA GLU A 162 3.49 27.32 -0.55
C GLU A 162 3.61 27.71 0.92
N GLN A 163 3.58 29.01 1.24
CA GLN A 163 3.77 29.48 2.63
C GLN A 163 2.48 29.69 3.43
N SER A 164 1.30 29.66 2.80
CA SER A 164 0.07 30.00 3.52
C SER A 164 -0.79 28.81 3.95
N LEU A 165 -0.61 27.62 3.36
CA LEU A 165 -1.43 26.42 3.65
C LEU A 165 -0.96 25.63 4.88
N PHE A 166 0.26 25.85 5.37
CA PHE A 166 0.83 25.16 6.53
C PHE A 166 1.31 26.09 7.64
N SER A 167 0.86 27.34 7.68
CA SER A 167 1.14 28.19 8.83
C SER A 167 0.27 27.77 10.01
N ASP A 168 0.91 27.57 11.17
CA ASP A 168 0.27 27.28 12.47
C ASP A 168 -0.73 28.35 12.94
N ASP A 169 -0.96 29.41 12.16
CA ASP A 169 -1.87 30.52 12.47
C ASP A 169 -3.35 30.24 12.21
N TYR A 170 -3.72 29.05 11.74
CA TYR A 170 -5.14 28.71 11.48
C TYR A 170 -5.98 28.48 12.76
N TRP A 171 -5.36 28.56 13.94
CA TRP A 171 -6.01 28.38 15.24
C TRP A 171 -5.98 29.61 16.14
N SER A 172 -5.79 30.82 15.58
CA SER A 172 -5.95 32.03 16.37
C SER A 172 -7.44 32.43 16.46
N ASP A 173 -7.93 32.45 17.69
CA ASP A 173 -9.26 32.89 18.13
C ASP A 173 -9.50 34.38 17.83
N ASP A 174 -9.76 34.77 16.60
CA ASP A 174 -10.35 36.05 16.27
C ASP A 174 -11.53 35.85 15.33
N PHE A 175 -12.67 35.50 15.93
CA PHE A 175 -13.99 35.62 15.32
C PHE A 175 -14.36 37.10 15.29
N GLU A 176 -13.91 37.84 14.29
CA GLU A 176 -14.56 39.11 13.92
C GLU A 176 -15.16 39.00 12.52
N ASP A 177 -16.48 39.25 12.52
CA ASP A 177 -17.37 39.30 11.38
C ASP A 177 -16.79 40.11 10.19
N SER A 178 -16.36 39.38 9.15
CA SER A 178 -16.41 39.89 7.78
C SER A 178 -16.78 38.77 6.84
N VAL A 179 -18.07 38.55 6.69
CA VAL A 179 -18.63 37.70 5.63
C VAL A 179 -18.40 38.46 4.31
N ASP A 180 -17.26 38.18 3.68
CA ASP A 180 -17.06 38.48 2.27
C ASP A 180 -17.46 37.23 1.48
N ASP A 181 -18.69 37.26 0.96
CA ASP A 181 -19.41 36.16 0.29
C ASP A 181 -18.81 35.73 -1.06
N GLN A 182 -17.51 35.89 -1.29
CA GLN A 182 -16.79 35.52 -2.51
C GLN A 182 -15.44 34.81 -2.30
N ALA A 183 -15.21 34.22 -1.16
CA ALA A 183 -14.19 33.20 -1.10
C ALA A 183 -14.69 31.97 -1.89
N VAL A 184 -14.41 31.96 -3.19
CA VAL A 184 -14.50 30.74 -4.02
C VAL A 184 -13.64 29.71 -3.32
N LEU A 185 -14.28 28.79 -2.61
CA LEU A 185 -13.63 27.61 -2.04
C LEU A 185 -12.89 26.93 -3.20
N GLN A 186 -11.61 27.22 -3.35
CA GLN A 186 -10.78 26.51 -4.32
C GLN A 186 -10.79 25.04 -3.90
N LYS A 187 -11.52 24.20 -4.67
CA LYS A 187 -11.54 22.76 -4.45
C LYS A 187 -10.11 22.26 -4.52
N VAL A 188 -9.63 21.72 -3.42
CA VAL A 188 -8.31 21.12 -3.35
C VAL A 188 -8.32 19.85 -4.23
N LYS A 189 -7.52 19.87 -5.29
CA LYS A 189 -7.26 18.66 -6.09
C LYS A 189 -6.10 17.90 -5.45
N PHE A 190 -6.27 16.63 -5.22
CA PHE A 190 -5.20 15.77 -4.73
C PHE A 190 -4.48 15.07 -5.88
N LYS A 191 -3.17 14.94 -5.75
CA LYS A 191 -2.34 14.24 -6.73
C LYS A 191 -2.68 12.76 -6.71
N ASP A 192 -2.98 12.19 -7.87
CA ASP A 192 -3.05 10.73 -8.03
C ASP A 192 -1.68 10.14 -7.68
N ILE A 193 -1.67 9.13 -6.81
CA ILE A 193 -0.44 8.49 -6.40
C ILE A 193 0.05 7.61 -7.53
N GLU A 194 1.28 7.84 -7.93
CA GLU A 194 1.94 6.95 -8.89
C GLU A 194 2.09 5.56 -8.28
N PRO A 195 1.62 4.50 -8.95
CA PRO A 195 1.79 3.12 -8.45
C PRO A 195 3.23 2.76 -8.09
N GLY A 196 4.19 3.44 -8.72
CA GLY A 196 5.62 3.32 -8.44
C GLY A 196 6.05 3.71 -7.02
N LEU A 197 5.24 4.50 -6.30
CA LEU A 197 5.55 4.91 -4.92
C LEU A 197 5.22 3.83 -3.90
N TYR A 198 4.17 3.05 -4.17
CA TYR A 198 3.72 1.99 -3.25
C TYR A 198 4.72 0.84 -3.10
N ILE A 199 5.43 0.49 -4.19
CA ILE A 199 6.38 -0.63 -4.18
C ILE A 199 7.57 -0.33 -3.27
N PRO A 200 8.32 0.79 -3.43
CA PRO A 200 9.41 1.11 -2.52
C PRO A 200 8.92 1.35 -1.08
N PHE A 201 7.73 1.91 -0.88
CA PHE A 201 7.12 2.03 0.44
C PHE A 201 6.94 0.67 1.11
N MET A 202 6.33 -0.30 0.42
CA MET A 202 6.17 -1.65 0.95
C MET A 202 7.52 -2.34 1.19
N GLN A 203 8.51 -2.15 0.31
CA GLN A 203 9.87 -2.67 0.51
C GLN A 203 10.51 -2.08 1.78
N ALA A 204 10.32 -0.78 2.04
CA ALA A 204 10.84 -0.15 3.25
C ALA A 204 10.16 -0.69 4.51
N VAL A 205 8.84 -0.80 4.50
CA VAL A 205 8.06 -1.31 5.64
C VAL A 205 8.35 -2.79 5.88
N SER A 206 8.38 -3.62 4.81
CA SER A 206 8.67 -5.06 4.93
C SER A 206 10.07 -5.34 5.46
N ALA A 207 11.07 -4.57 5.06
CA ALA A 207 12.43 -4.71 5.57
C ALA A 207 12.53 -4.53 7.10
N ILE A 208 11.59 -3.79 7.71
CA ILE A 208 11.56 -3.56 9.15
C ILE A 208 10.95 -4.76 9.88
N TYR A 209 9.80 -5.28 9.42
CA TYR A 209 9.13 -6.38 10.12
C TYR A 209 9.60 -7.76 9.68
N GLU A 210 10.22 -7.93 8.49
CA GLU A 210 10.75 -9.22 8.02
C GLU A 210 12.15 -9.55 8.54
N GLN A 211 12.63 -8.84 9.55
CA GLN A 211 13.88 -9.18 10.21
C GLN A 211 13.83 -10.64 10.73
N PRO A 212 14.93 -11.42 10.64
CA PRO A 212 14.94 -12.82 11.07
C PRO A 212 14.44 -13.05 12.50
N LYS A 213 14.70 -12.07 13.39
CA LYS A 213 14.22 -12.11 14.76
C LYS A 213 12.71 -11.96 14.89
N MET A 214 12.08 -11.15 14.01
CA MET A 214 10.64 -10.94 13.96
C MET A 214 9.95 -12.16 13.34
N LEU A 215 10.46 -12.64 12.20
CA LEU A 215 9.95 -13.83 11.51
C LEU A 215 10.09 -15.11 12.33
N ALA A 216 11.07 -15.18 13.25
CA ALA A 216 11.17 -16.31 14.17
C ALA A 216 9.98 -16.39 15.14
N HIS A 217 9.33 -15.25 15.44
CA HIS A 217 8.26 -15.15 16.44
C HIS A 217 6.88 -14.88 15.83
N PHE A 218 6.82 -14.23 14.68
CA PHE A 218 5.57 -13.86 14.01
C PHE A 218 5.52 -14.35 12.56
N ASP A 219 4.30 -14.55 12.08
CA ASP A 219 3.96 -14.54 10.66
C ASP A 219 3.17 -13.25 10.37
N PHE A 220 3.54 -12.54 9.28
CA PHE A 220 2.96 -11.24 8.95
C PHE A 220 2.10 -11.32 7.70
N TYR A 221 0.96 -10.62 7.72
CA TYR A 221 -0.02 -10.56 6.64
C TYR A 221 -0.39 -9.09 6.37
N PRO A 222 0.35 -8.39 5.51
CA PRO A 222 0.06 -7.01 5.16
C PRO A 222 -1.21 -6.91 4.31
N ILE A 223 -2.07 -5.94 4.62
CA ILE A 223 -3.34 -5.66 3.97
C ILE A 223 -3.43 -4.16 3.72
N GLY A 224 -3.95 -3.77 2.56
CA GLY A 224 -4.10 -2.38 2.15
C GLY A 224 -3.67 -2.17 0.70
N THR A 225 -3.88 -0.97 0.17
CA THR A 225 -3.58 -0.64 -1.23
C THR A 225 -2.11 -0.90 -1.57
N SER A 226 -1.20 -0.46 -0.70
CA SER A 226 0.24 -0.63 -0.89
C SER A 226 0.64 -2.10 -1.01
N ALA A 227 0.14 -2.96 -0.10
CA ALA A 227 0.41 -4.39 -0.11
C ALA A 227 -0.20 -5.09 -1.33
N MET A 228 -1.41 -4.69 -1.73
CA MET A 228 -2.06 -5.23 -2.93
C MET A 228 -1.32 -4.87 -4.21
N ILE A 229 -0.81 -3.64 -4.32
CA ILE A 229 -0.04 -3.18 -5.49
C ILE A 229 1.30 -3.93 -5.56
N GLU A 230 2.00 -4.10 -4.45
CA GLU A 230 3.24 -4.90 -4.42
C GLU A 230 2.99 -6.35 -4.86
N LEU A 231 1.96 -7.00 -4.33
CA LEU A 231 1.56 -8.35 -4.71
C LEU A 231 1.19 -8.44 -6.20
N ALA A 232 0.40 -7.46 -6.69
CA ALA A 232 0.01 -7.39 -8.09
C ALA A 232 1.24 -7.21 -9.01
N TRP A 233 2.19 -6.36 -8.61
CA TRP A 233 3.44 -6.16 -9.35
C TRP A 233 4.28 -7.43 -9.40
N GLY A 234 4.46 -8.12 -8.27
CA GLY A 234 5.16 -9.40 -8.21
C GLY A 234 4.52 -10.47 -9.10
N THR A 235 3.19 -10.59 -9.07
CA THR A 235 2.45 -11.52 -9.92
C THR A 235 2.53 -11.14 -11.40
N MET A 236 2.55 -9.84 -11.73
CA MET A 236 2.71 -9.37 -13.10
C MET A 236 4.09 -9.72 -13.67
N ILE A 237 5.16 -9.55 -12.89
CA ILE A 237 6.52 -9.96 -13.29
C ILE A 237 6.57 -11.48 -13.51
N GLN A 238 6.00 -12.27 -12.60
CA GLN A 238 5.93 -13.72 -12.75
C GLN A 238 5.16 -14.14 -13.99
N ALA A 239 4.02 -13.49 -14.27
CA ALA A 239 3.24 -13.71 -15.47
C ALA A 239 4.03 -13.35 -16.75
N ALA A 240 4.86 -12.31 -16.73
CA ALA A 240 5.73 -11.95 -17.83
C ALA A 240 6.76 -13.04 -18.14
N TYR A 241 7.38 -13.64 -17.13
CA TYR A 241 8.28 -14.79 -17.32
C TYR A 241 7.55 -16.00 -17.92
N LEU A 242 6.34 -16.30 -17.46
CA LEU A 242 5.53 -17.39 -18.01
C LEU A 242 5.15 -17.11 -19.47
N LEU A 243 4.80 -15.86 -19.80
CA LEU A 243 4.51 -15.46 -21.17
C LEU A 243 5.71 -15.67 -22.10
N VAL A 244 6.90 -15.25 -21.68
CA VAL A 244 8.14 -15.45 -22.43
C VAL A 244 8.41 -16.95 -22.62
N GLY A 245 8.26 -17.75 -21.55
CA GLY A 245 8.38 -19.21 -21.63
C GLY A 245 7.39 -19.84 -22.63
N MET A 246 6.14 -19.40 -22.60
CA MET A 246 5.11 -19.83 -23.55
C MET A 246 5.49 -19.49 -25.00
N LEU A 247 5.96 -18.27 -25.26
CA LEU A 247 6.41 -17.86 -26.59
C LEU A 247 7.59 -18.71 -27.09
N VAL A 248 8.55 -19.03 -26.22
CA VAL A 248 9.67 -19.92 -26.57
C VAL A 248 9.17 -21.30 -26.97
N ILE A 249 8.25 -21.89 -26.20
CA ILE A 249 7.67 -23.21 -26.50
C ILE A 249 6.91 -23.17 -27.85
N ILE A 250 6.09 -22.14 -28.08
CA ILE A 250 5.35 -21.98 -29.35
C ILE A 250 6.32 -21.86 -30.52
N ASN A 251 7.36 -21.05 -30.40
CA ASN A 251 8.37 -20.89 -31.46
C ASN A 251 9.10 -22.21 -31.76
N LEU A 252 9.43 -22.97 -30.72
CA LEU A 252 10.07 -24.28 -30.88
C LEU A 252 9.13 -25.29 -31.56
N LEU A 253 7.85 -25.31 -31.22
CA LEU A 253 6.84 -26.13 -31.89
C LEU A 253 6.68 -25.76 -33.36
N LEU A 254 6.56 -24.47 -33.69
CA LEU A 254 6.46 -23.97 -35.06
C LEU A 254 7.71 -24.34 -35.86
N TRP A 255 8.91 -24.20 -35.27
CA TRP A 255 10.16 -24.57 -35.88
C TRP A 255 10.23 -26.09 -36.20
N THR A 256 9.84 -26.95 -35.25
CA THR A 256 9.87 -28.40 -35.43
C THR A 256 8.84 -28.86 -36.45
N LEU A 257 7.67 -28.20 -36.50
CA LEU A 257 6.59 -28.58 -37.40
C LEU A 257 6.85 -28.16 -38.85
N PHE A 258 7.26 -26.91 -39.03
CA PHE A 258 7.39 -26.34 -40.39
C PHE A 258 8.83 -26.28 -40.89
N ARG A 259 9.83 -26.45 -40.03
CA ARG A 259 11.28 -26.42 -40.35
C ARG A 259 11.72 -25.20 -41.20
N SER A 260 11.04 -24.07 -41.06
CA SER A 260 11.27 -22.83 -41.79
C SER A 260 11.32 -21.64 -40.86
N ALA A 261 12.32 -20.79 -40.99
CA ALA A 261 12.44 -19.56 -40.21
C ALA A 261 11.26 -18.62 -40.47
N SER A 262 10.78 -18.55 -41.71
CA SER A 262 9.63 -17.72 -42.07
C SER A 262 8.37 -18.14 -41.35
N ALA A 263 8.19 -19.45 -41.12
CA ALA A 263 7.03 -19.98 -40.42
C ALA A 263 7.04 -19.67 -38.90
N VAL A 264 8.19 -19.29 -38.36
CA VAL A 264 8.32 -18.83 -36.97
C VAL A 264 8.15 -17.30 -36.90
N VAL A 265 8.82 -16.56 -37.79
CA VAL A 265 8.90 -15.09 -37.73
C VAL A 265 7.59 -14.42 -38.16
N LEU A 266 6.94 -14.90 -39.22
CA LEU A 266 5.72 -14.24 -39.74
C LEU A 266 4.56 -14.22 -38.75
N PRO A 267 4.24 -15.32 -38.02
CA PRO A 267 3.20 -15.28 -36.97
C PRO A 267 3.53 -14.29 -35.85
N GLN A 268 4.78 -14.23 -35.42
CA GLN A 268 5.21 -13.32 -34.35
C GLN A 268 5.07 -11.86 -34.77
N LEU A 269 5.42 -11.53 -36.02
CA LEU A 269 5.23 -10.19 -36.57
C LEU A 269 3.73 -9.82 -36.68
N ALA A 270 2.88 -10.75 -37.14
CA ALA A 270 1.45 -10.53 -37.24
C ALA A 270 0.82 -10.28 -35.87
N ILE A 271 1.16 -11.11 -34.87
CA ILE A 271 0.66 -10.97 -33.50
C ILE A 271 1.20 -9.68 -32.89
N GLY A 272 2.49 -9.36 -33.05
CA GLY A 272 3.08 -8.13 -32.55
C GLY A 272 2.43 -6.88 -33.13
N LEU A 273 2.16 -6.86 -34.43
CA LEU A 273 1.42 -5.78 -35.07
C LEU A 273 -0.01 -5.67 -34.53
N SER A 274 -0.71 -6.80 -34.34
CA SER A 274 -2.08 -6.81 -33.78
C SER A 274 -2.12 -6.22 -32.37
N ILE A 275 -1.15 -6.58 -31.52
CA ILE A 275 -1.03 -6.02 -30.17
C ILE A 275 -0.76 -4.51 -30.25
N LEU A 276 0.15 -4.08 -31.14
CA LEU A 276 0.51 -2.68 -31.31
C LEU A 276 -0.71 -1.85 -31.80
N PHE A 277 -1.52 -2.41 -32.70
CA PHE A 277 -2.78 -1.78 -33.13
C PHE A 277 -3.79 -1.66 -31.99
N VAL A 278 -3.96 -2.71 -31.18
CA VAL A 278 -4.89 -2.67 -30.04
C VAL A 278 -4.45 -1.64 -29.02
N ILE A 279 -3.20 -1.70 -28.56
CA ILE A 279 -2.69 -0.77 -27.54
C ILE A 279 -2.62 0.66 -28.08
N GLY A 280 -2.12 0.85 -29.31
CA GLY A 280 -2.04 2.15 -29.95
C GLY A 280 -3.42 2.76 -30.22
N GLY A 281 -4.39 1.94 -30.60
CA GLY A 281 -5.79 2.39 -30.79
C GLY A 281 -6.45 2.83 -29.48
N LEU A 282 -6.26 2.08 -28.40
CA LEU A 282 -6.76 2.44 -27.08
C LEU A 282 -6.12 3.75 -26.58
N SER A 283 -4.81 3.89 -26.75
CA SER A 283 -4.10 5.11 -26.40
C SER A 283 -4.54 6.32 -27.22
N TRP A 284 -4.77 6.14 -28.54
CA TRP A 284 -5.26 7.20 -29.41
C TRP A 284 -6.68 7.65 -29.07
N LEU A 285 -7.53 6.71 -28.64
CA LEU A 285 -8.90 6.98 -28.19
C LEU A 285 -8.98 7.52 -26.74
N ASN A 286 -7.84 7.71 -26.08
CA ASN A 286 -7.74 8.15 -24.68
C ASN A 286 -8.50 7.24 -23.70
N ILE A 287 -8.59 5.95 -24.02
CA ILE A 287 -9.23 4.95 -23.14
C ILE A 287 -8.23 4.56 -22.07
N ALA A 288 -8.65 4.70 -20.80
CA ALA A 288 -7.81 4.38 -19.64
C ALA A 288 -7.33 2.93 -19.67
N SER A 289 -6.02 2.74 -19.44
CA SER A 289 -5.41 1.41 -19.35
C SER A 289 -5.85 0.72 -18.07
N THR A 290 -6.70 -0.29 -18.20
CA THR A 290 -7.13 -1.12 -17.07
C THR A 290 -6.40 -2.46 -17.06
N THR A 291 -6.43 -3.17 -15.92
CA THR A 291 -5.87 -4.53 -15.78
C THR A 291 -6.46 -5.52 -16.82
N LEU A 292 -7.66 -5.23 -17.35
CA LEU A 292 -8.31 -6.02 -18.40
C LEU A 292 -7.57 -5.99 -19.74
N ILE A 293 -6.74 -4.96 -20.00
CA ILE A 293 -5.93 -4.89 -21.22
C ILE A 293 -4.91 -6.03 -21.27
N ALA A 294 -4.34 -6.41 -20.13
CA ALA A 294 -3.42 -7.55 -20.06
C ALA A 294 -4.09 -8.86 -20.51
N LEU A 295 -5.35 -9.09 -20.13
CA LEU A 295 -6.14 -10.24 -20.58
C LEU A 295 -6.41 -10.16 -22.09
N THR A 296 -6.68 -8.98 -22.61
CA THR A 296 -6.89 -8.78 -24.05
C THR A 296 -5.64 -9.11 -24.85
N VAL A 297 -4.46 -8.69 -24.38
CA VAL A 297 -3.18 -9.02 -25.03
C VAL A 297 -2.94 -10.54 -25.04
N MET A 298 -3.20 -11.22 -23.93
CA MET A 298 -3.08 -12.70 -23.86
C MET A 298 -4.05 -13.38 -24.85
N LEU A 299 -5.27 -12.88 -24.94
CA LEU A 299 -6.25 -13.42 -25.89
C LEU A 299 -5.79 -13.21 -27.34
N VAL A 300 -5.29 -12.03 -27.69
CA VAL A 300 -4.77 -11.73 -29.04
C VAL A 300 -3.63 -12.67 -29.42
N ILE A 301 -2.72 -12.94 -28.46
CA ILE A 301 -1.62 -13.90 -28.67
C ILE A 301 -2.17 -15.30 -28.94
N ALA A 302 -3.07 -15.80 -28.08
CA ALA A 302 -3.61 -17.14 -28.20
C ALA A 302 -4.36 -17.37 -29.53
N VAL A 303 -5.26 -16.44 -29.87
CA VAL A 303 -6.04 -16.49 -31.12
C VAL A 303 -5.13 -16.32 -32.34
N GLY A 304 -4.23 -15.32 -32.29
CA GLY A 304 -3.30 -15.05 -33.37
C GLY A 304 -2.39 -16.21 -33.72
N VAL A 305 -1.87 -16.93 -32.71
CA VAL A 305 -1.08 -18.16 -32.92
C VAL A 305 -1.94 -19.25 -33.58
N ALA A 306 -3.16 -19.47 -33.08
CA ALA A 306 -4.07 -20.50 -33.63
C ALA A 306 -4.41 -20.22 -35.11
N ASP A 307 -4.73 -18.98 -35.43
CA ASP A 307 -5.07 -18.58 -36.82
C ASP A 307 -3.85 -18.74 -37.74
N CYS A 308 -2.67 -18.30 -37.30
CA CYS A 308 -1.46 -18.44 -38.11
C CYS A 308 -1.10 -19.92 -38.38
N VAL A 309 -1.23 -20.81 -37.37
CA VAL A 309 -1.00 -22.25 -37.52
C VAL A 309 -2.01 -22.83 -38.49
N HIS A 310 -3.28 -22.43 -38.39
CA HIS A 310 -4.32 -22.94 -39.28
C HIS A 310 -4.08 -22.53 -40.75
N VAL A 311 -3.73 -21.26 -40.99
CA VAL A 311 -3.39 -20.78 -42.34
C VAL A 311 -2.15 -21.52 -42.89
N MET A 312 -1.08 -21.66 -42.12
CA MET A 312 0.15 -22.31 -42.57
C MET A 312 0.01 -23.81 -42.76
N SER A 313 -0.89 -24.49 -42.04
CA SER A 313 -1.17 -25.92 -42.24
C SER A 313 -2.00 -26.22 -43.48
N SER A 314 -2.64 -25.18 -44.03
CA SER A 314 -3.46 -25.32 -45.25
C SER A 314 -2.67 -25.09 -46.54
N TYR A 315 -1.41 -24.67 -46.43
CA TYR A 315 -0.44 -24.55 -47.53
C TYR A 315 0.66 -25.60 -47.42
#